data_29230613aaa931edae950ece5dd8a3b5
#
_entry.id   29230613aaa931edae950ece5dd8a3b5
#
_cell.length_a   1.000
_cell.length_b   1.000
_cell.length_c   1.000
_cell.angle_alpha   90.00
_cell.angle_beta   90.00
_cell.angle_gamma   90.00
#
_symmetry.space_group_name_H-M   'P 1'
#
loop_
_entity.id
_entity.type
_entity.pdbx_description
1 polymer ?
#
loop_
_entity_poly.entity_id
_entity_poly.type
_entity_poly.pdbx_seq_one_letter_code
_entity_poly.pdbx_strand_id
1 'polypeptide(L)'
;MNNVVDISDFREAVDKGPAALIPAFCKIISDLLLTLPLEEVPAKIAENLPALLSCPDLLTPEQRSLSGAEYEKHEVFLCPHDHFSVLAVVWPAGIHSPIHDHQTWCTFGVLAGEIQETIYEAIDASPDCRDAGAVSSTHHIAGSVAHMPVNASNIHCMHNPGTTPSISIHIYGGNSTKLGANVDKIYTVRT
;
A
#
# COMPACT_ATOMS: atom_id res chain seq x y z
N MET A 1 4.81 -23.49 -17.91
CA MET A 1 5.45 -23.96 -16.67
C MET A 1 4.95 -23.06 -15.56
N ASN A 2 4.26 -23.61 -14.55
CA ASN A 2 3.82 -22.81 -13.41
C ASN A 2 5.08 -22.41 -12.61
N ASN A 3 5.55 -21.19 -12.79
CA ASN A 3 6.58 -20.63 -11.93
C ASN A 3 5.95 -20.37 -10.55
N VAL A 4 6.02 -21.36 -9.68
CA VAL A 4 5.62 -21.20 -8.27
C VAL A 4 6.80 -20.50 -7.58
N VAL A 5 6.57 -19.28 -7.09
CA VAL A 5 7.55 -18.59 -6.24
C VAL A 5 7.72 -19.41 -4.97
N ASP A 6 8.97 -19.72 -4.61
CA ASP A 6 9.28 -20.44 -3.38
C ASP A 6 9.12 -19.50 -2.17
N ILE A 7 8.15 -19.79 -1.32
CA ILE A 7 7.85 -19.03 -0.10
C ILE A 7 8.32 -19.74 1.18
N SER A 8 9.16 -20.77 1.06
CA SER A 8 9.64 -21.54 2.23
C SER A 8 10.42 -20.65 3.20
N ASP A 9 11.37 -19.85 2.70
CA ASP A 9 12.15 -18.91 3.49
C ASP A 9 11.25 -17.88 4.20
N PHE A 10 10.18 -17.44 3.56
CA PHE A 10 9.23 -16.50 4.15
C PHE A 10 8.42 -17.15 5.29
N ARG A 11 7.97 -18.38 5.11
CA ARG A 11 7.27 -19.12 6.17
C ARG A 11 8.15 -19.31 7.40
N GLU A 12 9.42 -19.67 7.20
CA GLU A 12 10.37 -19.78 8.30
C GLU A 12 10.69 -18.41 8.96
N ALA A 13 10.66 -17.32 8.18
CA ALA A 13 10.93 -16.00 8.69
C ALA A 13 9.82 -15.45 9.60
N VAL A 14 8.58 -15.91 9.45
CA VAL A 14 7.44 -15.50 10.30
C VAL A 14 7.77 -15.74 11.80
N ASP A 15 8.38 -16.87 12.11
CA ASP A 15 8.73 -17.23 13.49
C ASP A 15 10.00 -16.55 14.01
N LYS A 16 10.79 -15.91 13.11
CA LYS A 16 12.07 -15.26 13.44
C LYS A 16 11.94 -13.75 13.70
N GLY A 17 10.73 -13.19 13.52
CA GLY A 17 10.42 -11.78 13.76
C GLY A 17 10.79 -10.82 12.62
N PRO A 18 10.58 -9.51 12.82
CA PRO A 18 10.62 -8.49 11.75
C PRO A 18 11.92 -8.43 10.97
N ALA A 19 13.06 -8.59 11.65
CA ALA A 19 14.39 -8.53 11.04
C ALA A 19 14.63 -9.60 9.97
N ALA A 20 13.95 -10.74 10.06
CA ALA A 20 13.97 -11.79 9.05
C ALA A 20 12.78 -11.68 8.08
N LEU A 21 11.61 -11.30 8.61
CA LEU A 21 10.36 -11.30 7.87
C LEU A 21 10.32 -10.25 6.76
N ILE A 22 10.76 -9.01 7.01
CA ILE A 22 10.78 -7.94 6.01
C ILE A 22 11.68 -8.31 4.81
N PRO A 23 12.96 -8.73 5.01
CA PRO A 23 13.80 -9.15 3.88
C PRO A 23 13.23 -10.33 3.10
N ALA A 24 12.65 -11.33 3.78
CA ALA A 24 12.04 -12.47 3.13
C ALA A 24 10.81 -12.09 2.29
N PHE A 25 9.97 -11.18 2.80
CA PHE A 25 8.84 -10.62 2.05
C PHE A 25 9.30 -9.83 0.83
N CYS A 26 10.33 -8.98 0.98
CA CYS A 26 10.91 -8.22 -0.14
C CYS A 26 11.54 -9.13 -1.20
N LYS A 27 12.11 -10.28 -0.79
CA LYS A 27 12.57 -11.31 -1.73
C LYS A 27 11.41 -11.88 -2.55
N ILE A 28 10.28 -12.21 -1.91
CA ILE A 28 9.07 -12.66 -2.65
C ILE A 28 8.66 -11.63 -3.70
N ILE A 29 8.57 -10.34 -3.33
CA ILE A 29 8.20 -9.28 -4.29
C ILE A 29 9.18 -9.27 -5.46
N SER A 30 10.49 -9.36 -5.20
CA SER A 30 11.51 -9.38 -6.25
C SER A 30 11.33 -10.59 -7.18
N ASP A 31 11.09 -11.78 -6.62
CA ASP A 31 10.89 -13.00 -7.39
C ASP A 31 9.59 -12.93 -8.22
N LEU A 32 8.51 -12.36 -7.68
CA LEU A 32 7.26 -12.12 -8.41
C LEU A 32 7.47 -11.19 -9.60
N LEU A 33 8.19 -10.07 -9.40
CA LEU A 33 8.50 -9.10 -10.46
C LEU A 33 9.38 -9.69 -11.57
N LEU A 34 10.19 -10.71 -11.28
CA LEU A 34 11.04 -11.39 -12.25
C LEU A 34 10.32 -12.50 -13.01
N THR A 35 9.27 -13.06 -12.44
CA THR A 35 8.69 -14.33 -12.93
C THR A 35 7.26 -14.21 -13.47
N LEU A 36 6.53 -13.17 -13.08
CA LEU A 36 5.13 -12.97 -13.48
C LEU A 36 4.95 -11.74 -14.38
N PRO A 37 3.88 -11.72 -15.21
CA PRO A 37 3.41 -10.51 -15.83
C PRO A 37 3.07 -9.46 -14.76
N LEU A 38 3.39 -8.19 -15.04
CA LEU A 38 3.23 -7.12 -14.06
C LEU A 38 1.79 -6.99 -13.54
N GLU A 39 0.82 -7.31 -14.39
CA GLU A 39 -0.62 -7.26 -14.08
C GLU A 39 -1.01 -8.23 -12.95
N GLU A 40 -0.26 -9.32 -12.78
CA GLU A 40 -0.52 -10.33 -11.74
C GLU A 40 0.19 -10.03 -10.43
N VAL A 41 1.25 -9.22 -10.46
CA VAL A 41 2.13 -8.99 -9.30
C VAL A 41 1.40 -8.40 -8.10
N PRO A 42 0.56 -7.34 -8.21
CA PRO A 42 -0.11 -6.75 -7.05
C PRO A 42 -1.02 -7.74 -6.32
N ALA A 43 -1.77 -8.56 -7.07
CA ALA A 43 -2.63 -9.59 -6.49
C ALA A 43 -1.82 -10.67 -5.76
N LYS A 44 -0.68 -11.08 -6.32
CA LYS A 44 0.21 -12.07 -5.70
C LYS A 44 0.92 -11.53 -4.46
N ILE A 45 1.26 -10.26 -4.41
CA ILE A 45 1.75 -9.60 -3.19
C ILE A 45 0.64 -9.63 -2.13
N ALA A 46 -0.60 -9.31 -2.50
CA ALA A 46 -1.74 -9.31 -1.59
C ALA A 46 -1.98 -10.67 -0.93
N GLU A 47 -1.76 -11.78 -1.63
CA GLU A 47 -1.87 -13.15 -1.08
C GLU A 47 -0.87 -13.43 0.06
N ASN A 48 0.29 -12.76 0.06
CA ASN A 48 1.36 -12.98 1.05
C ASN A 48 1.39 -11.90 2.16
N LEU A 49 0.76 -10.76 1.93
CA LEU A 49 0.77 -9.64 2.86
C LEU A 49 0.14 -9.94 4.24
N PRO A 50 -0.92 -10.78 4.38
CA PRO A 50 -1.49 -11.11 5.69
C PRO A 50 -0.48 -11.70 6.66
N ALA A 51 0.49 -12.49 6.20
CA ALA A 51 1.53 -13.05 7.08
C ALA A 51 2.46 -11.96 7.61
N LEU A 52 2.78 -10.93 6.80
CA LEU A 52 3.53 -9.76 7.25
C LEU A 52 2.73 -8.96 8.29
N LEU A 53 1.43 -8.73 8.05
CA LEU A 53 0.54 -7.97 8.94
C LEU A 53 0.30 -8.68 10.28
N SER A 54 0.48 -9.99 10.35
CA SER A 54 0.32 -10.76 11.59
C SER A 54 1.49 -10.58 12.57
N CYS A 55 2.58 -9.93 12.17
CA CYS A 55 3.74 -9.67 13.04
C CYS A 55 3.50 -8.42 13.91
N PRO A 56 3.33 -8.56 15.24
CA PRO A 56 2.98 -7.42 16.12
C PRO A 56 4.05 -6.32 16.12
N ASP A 57 5.32 -6.73 16.03
CA ASP A 57 6.49 -5.85 16.13
C ASP A 57 7.09 -5.54 14.75
N LEU A 58 6.27 -5.62 13.69
CA LEU A 58 6.71 -5.39 12.30
C LEU A 58 7.44 -4.06 12.12
N LEU A 59 6.99 -3.02 12.80
CA LEU A 59 7.50 -1.66 12.70
C LEU A 59 8.22 -1.24 13.98
N THR A 60 9.28 -0.47 13.81
CA THR A 60 9.95 0.19 14.94
C THR A 60 9.05 1.26 15.58
N PRO A 61 9.33 1.70 16.82
CA PRO A 61 8.60 2.80 17.44
C PRO A 61 8.59 4.08 16.57
N GLU A 62 9.70 4.38 15.91
CA GLU A 62 9.84 5.54 15.03
C GLU A 62 8.92 5.42 13.80
N GLN A 63 8.81 4.22 13.22
CA GLN A 63 7.93 3.95 12.06
C GLN A 63 6.44 3.91 12.43
N ARG A 64 6.11 3.96 13.71
CA ARG A 64 4.74 4.05 14.26
C ARG A 64 4.40 5.44 14.77
N SER A 65 5.38 6.36 14.78
CA SER A 65 5.23 7.68 15.38
C SER A 65 4.48 8.63 14.44
N LEU A 66 3.90 9.65 15.06
CA LEU A 66 3.34 10.83 14.42
C LEU A 66 4.02 12.04 15.04
N SER A 67 4.50 12.96 14.21
CA SER A 67 5.06 14.23 14.63
C SER A 67 4.10 15.41 14.48
N GLY A 68 3.03 15.22 13.70
CA GLY A 68 2.05 16.24 13.37
C GLY A 68 0.61 15.75 13.36
N ALA A 69 -0.28 16.60 12.83
CA ALA A 69 -1.71 16.33 12.71
C ALA A 69 -2.09 15.63 11.39
N GLU A 70 -1.18 15.58 10.43
CA GLU A 70 -1.35 14.95 9.13
C GLU A 70 -0.90 13.48 9.18
N TYR A 71 -1.29 12.66 8.20
CA TYR A 71 -0.75 11.32 8.08
C TYR A 71 0.73 11.35 7.68
N GLU A 72 1.49 10.41 8.20
CA GLU A 72 2.93 10.32 7.96
C GLU A 72 3.32 9.01 7.29
N LYS A 73 4.27 9.09 6.37
CA LYS A 73 4.83 7.95 5.65
C LYS A 73 6.24 7.67 6.16
N HIS A 74 6.46 6.43 6.59
CA HIS A 74 7.77 5.96 7.04
C HIS A 74 8.27 4.88 6.09
N GLU A 75 9.52 4.99 5.66
CA GLU A 75 10.15 3.96 4.86
C GLU A 75 10.41 2.71 5.70
N VAL A 76 9.93 1.56 5.21
CA VAL A 76 10.19 0.23 5.78
C VAL A 76 11.27 -0.47 4.96
N PHE A 77 11.16 -0.35 3.63
CA PHE A 77 12.15 -0.91 2.70
C PHE A 77 12.11 -0.17 1.37
N LEU A 78 13.29 0.08 0.82
CA LEU A 78 13.47 0.57 -0.53
C LEU A 78 14.31 -0.42 -1.32
N CYS A 79 13.77 -0.94 -2.42
CA CYS A 79 14.50 -1.85 -3.30
C CYS A 79 15.75 -1.17 -3.88
N PRO A 80 16.95 -1.75 -3.74
CA PRO A 80 18.20 -1.14 -4.25
C PRO A 80 18.20 -0.89 -5.77
N HIS A 81 17.33 -1.58 -6.50
CA HIS A 81 17.18 -1.43 -7.95
C HIS A 81 15.96 -0.56 -8.33
N ASP A 82 15.35 0.15 -7.39
CA ASP A 82 14.20 1.03 -7.61
C ASP A 82 12.93 0.31 -8.14
N HIS A 83 12.83 -1.01 -8.02
CA HIS A 83 11.69 -1.77 -8.57
C HIS A 83 10.43 -1.63 -7.73
N PHE A 84 10.57 -1.45 -6.42
CA PHE A 84 9.46 -1.26 -5.49
C PHE A 84 9.92 -0.61 -4.19
N SER A 85 8.95 -0.14 -3.42
CA SER A 85 9.14 0.38 -2.06
C SER A 85 8.05 -0.13 -1.13
N VAL A 86 8.38 -0.29 0.15
CA VAL A 86 7.45 -0.64 1.23
C VAL A 86 7.43 0.52 2.22
N LEU A 87 6.24 1.08 2.44
CA LEU A 87 6.01 2.19 3.35
C LEU A 87 5.01 1.80 4.44
N ALA A 88 5.27 2.24 5.66
CA ALA A 88 4.24 2.33 6.69
C ALA A 88 3.59 3.71 6.62
N VAL A 89 2.27 3.77 6.66
CA VAL A 89 1.52 5.02 6.72
C VAL A 89 0.76 5.05 8.04
N VAL A 90 1.02 6.06 8.84
CA VAL A 90 0.37 6.29 10.14
C VAL A 90 -0.66 7.40 9.98
N TRP A 91 -1.90 7.06 10.29
CA TRP A 91 -3.08 7.91 10.08
C TRP A 91 -3.62 8.38 11.42
N PRO A 92 -3.54 9.68 11.76
CA PRO A 92 -4.29 10.21 12.90
C PRO A 92 -5.79 9.96 12.78
N ALA A 93 -6.50 9.95 13.90
CA ALA A 93 -7.95 9.82 13.93
C ALA A 93 -8.63 10.91 13.09
N GLY A 94 -9.59 10.54 12.24
CA GLY A 94 -10.36 11.45 11.41
C GLY A 94 -9.62 12.05 10.20
N ILE A 95 -8.34 11.71 9.99
CA ILE A 95 -7.55 12.24 8.87
C ILE A 95 -7.76 11.41 7.61
N HIS A 96 -7.77 12.09 6.47
CA HIS A 96 -7.88 11.49 5.14
C HIS A 96 -6.77 11.99 4.21
N SER A 97 -6.42 11.19 3.22
CA SER A 97 -5.57 11.62 2.11
C SER A 97 -6.33 12.58 1.19
N PRO A 98 -5.66 13.33 0.32
CA PRO A 98 -6.30 13.86 -0.87
C PRO A 98 -6.95 12.75 -1.70
N ILE A 99 -7.91 13.10 -2.56
CA ILE A 99 -8.36 12.21 -3.64
C ILE A 99 -7.25 12.21 -4.68
N HIS A 100 -6.65 11.05 -4.95
CA HIS A 100 -5.46 10.97 -5.81
C HIS A 100 -5.42 9.65 -6.57
N ASP A 101 -4.63 9.63 -7.63
CA ASP A 101 -4.20 8.41 -8.31
C ASP A 101 -2.71 8.16 -8.12
N HIS A 102 -2.24 7.05 -8.66
CA HIS A 102 -0.85 6.61 -8.53
C HIS A 102 -0.17 6.49 -9.89
N GLN A 103 1.12 6.79 -9.93
CA GLN A 103 1.98 6.57 -11.10
C GLN A 103 2.25 5.09 -11.38
N THR A 104 1.95 4.22 -10.40
CA THR A 104 2.28 2.80 -10.44
C THR A 104 1.24 1.98 -9.69
N TRP A 105 1.38 0.66 -9.75
CA TRP A 105 0.57 -0.25 -8.96
C TRP A 105 0.83 -0.09 -7.47
N CYS A 106 -0.17 -0.44 -6.69
CA CYS A 106 -0.11 -0.45 -5.23
C CYS A 106 -0.80 -1.69 -4.67
N THR A 107 -0.23 -2.25 -3.60
CA THR A 107 -0.89 -3.20 -2.72
C THR A 107 -0.79 -2.65 -1.31
N PHE A 108 -1.85 -2.68 -0.54
CA PHE A 108 -1.79 -2.26 0.85
C PHE A 108 -2.50 -3.22 1.78
N GLY A 109 -2.16 -3.14 3.06
CA GLY A 109 -2.86 -3.87 4.11
C GLY A 109 -2.87 -3.07 5.41
N VAL A 110 -3.93 -3.26 6.20
CA VAL A 110 -4.09 -2.57 7.48
C VAL A 110 -3.39 -3.37 8.58
N LEU A 111 -2.34 -2.78 9.16
CA LEU A 111 -1.57 -3.39 10.26
C LEU A 111 -2.28 -3.19 11.61
N ALA A 112 -2.87 -2.01 11.82
CA ALA A 112 -3.56 -1.67 13.07
C ALA A 112 -4.67 -0.64 12.81
N GLY A 113 -5.75 -0.73 13.60
CA GLY A 113 -6.91 0.16 13.46
C GLY A 113 -7.77 -0.19 12.25
N GLU A 114 -8.25 0.83 11.58
CA GLU A 114 -9.20 0.73 10.47
C GLU A 114 -8.97 1.83 9.45
N ILE A 115 -9.23 1.54 8.17
CA ILE A 115 -9.13 2.49 7.06
C ILE A 115 -10.37 2.35 6.19
N GLN A 116 -11.01 3.46 5.88
CA GLN A 116 -12.03 3.55 4.85
C GLN A 116 -11.37 3.99 3.54
N GLU A 117 -11.47 3.18 2.52
CA GLU A 117 -11.06 3.50 1.16
C GLU A 117 -12.28 3.87 0.33
N THR A 118 -12.27 5.04 -0.30
CA THR A 118 -13.28 5.44 -1.27
C THR A 118 -12.65 5.50 -2.65
N ILE A 119 -13.21 4.74 -3.58
CA ILE A 119 -12.80 4.72 -5.00
C ILE A 119 -13.60 5.78 -5.75
N TYR A 120 -12.92 6.45 -6.67
CA TYR A 120 -13.46 7.50 -7.50
C TYR A 120 -13.23 7.19 -8.98
N GLU A 121 -14.06 7.77 -9.83
CA GLU A 121 -13.85 7.83 -11.28
C GLU A 121 -13.79 9.28 -11.73
N ALA A 122 -12.88 9.58 -12.67
CA ALA A 122 -12.85 10.88 -13.32
C ALA A 122 -14.18 11.12 -14.05
N ILE A 123 -14.71 12.34 -13.97
CA ILE A 123 -16.01 12.65 -14.58
C ILE A 123 -15.97 12.70 -16.11
N ASP A 124 -14.80 12.82 -16.71
CA ASP A 124 -14.57 12.74 -18.14
C ASP A 124 -13.22 12.08 -18.45
N ALA A 125 -13.02 11.70 -19.71
CA ALA A 125 -11.81 11.01 -20.19
C ALA A 125 -10.65 11.97 -20.54
N SER A 126 -10.75 13.27 -20.26
CA SER A 126 -9.69 14.23 -20.53
C SER A 126 -8.47 13.92 -19.67
N PRO A 127 -7.24 13.89 -20.23
CA PRO A 127 -6.02 13.75 -19.43
C PRO A 127 -5.83 14.86 -18.39
N ASP A 128 -6.45 16.01 -18.61
CA ASP A 128 -6.39 17.16 -17.71
C ASP A 128 -7.55 17.21 -16.71
N CYS A 129 -8.47 16.24 -16.76
CA CYS A 129 -9.58 16.15 -15.78
C CYS A 129 -9.02 16.03 -14.37
N ARG A 130 -9.57 16.87 -13.48
CA ARG A 130 -9.25 16.86 -12.03
C ARG A 130 -10.50 16.74 -11.18
N ASP A 131 -11.65 16.56 -11.81
CA ASP A 131 -12.91 16.33 -11.12
C ASP A 131 -13.22 14.82 -11.10
N ALA A 132 -13.62 14.31 -9.95
CA ALA A 132 -13.95 12.90 -9.79
C ALA A 132 -15.22 12.72 -8.96
N GLY A 133 -15.95 11.65 -9.25
CA GLY A 133 -17.14 11.21 -8.52
C GLY A 133 -16.87 9.94 -7.74
N ALA A 134 -17.38 9.83 -6.51
CA ALA A 134 -17.27 8.61 -5.70
C ALA A 134 -18.11 7.49 -6.30
N VAL A 135 -17.51 6.28 -6.40
CA VAL A 135 -18.14 5.08 -6.98
C VAL A 135 -18.46 4.05 -5.90
N SER A 136 -17.50 3.80 -5.03
CA SER A 136 -17.66 2.80 -3.96
C SER A 136 -16.82 3.18 -2.75
N SER A 137 -17.17 2.60 -1.61
CA SER A 137 -16.40 2.75 -0.39
C SER A 137 -16.29 1.41 0.32
N THR A 138 -15.10 1.07 0.79
CA THR A 138 -14.79 -0.18 1.49
C THR A 138 -14.16 0.13 2.83
N HIS A 139 -14.60 -0.56 3.87
CA HIS A 139 -14.03 -0.46 5.21
C HIS A 139 -13.06 -1.62 5.44
N HIS A 140 -11.80 -1.29 5.64
CA HIS A 140 -10.69 -2.21 5.89
C HIS A 140 -10.34 -2.18 7.37
N ILE A 141 -10.44 -3.32 8.05
CA ILE A 141 -9.99 -3.49 9.44
C ILE A 141 -8.59 -4.12 9.48
N ALA A 142 -7.95 -4.16 10.64
CA ALA A 142 -6.66 -4.80 10.81
C ALA A 142 -6.66 -6.23 10.22
N GLY A 143 -5.65 -6.55 9.43
CA GLY A 143 -5.50 -7.78 8.64
C GLY A 143 -6.12 -7.73 7.24
N SER A 144 -6.98 -6.73 6.92
CA SER A 144 -7.51 -6.55 5.57
C SER A 144 -6.40 -6.16 4.59
N VAL A 145 -6.52 -6.65 3.35
CA VAL A 145 -5.59 -6.37 2.25
C VAL A 145 -6.40 -5.98 1.01
N ALA A 146 -5.87 -5.02 0.26
CA ALA A 146 -6.38 -4.65 -1.06
C ALA A 146 -5.23 -4.35 -2.02
N HIS A 147 -5.51 -4.37 -3.31
CA HIS A 147 -4.54 -4.03 -4.34
C HIS A 147 -5.20 -3.25 -5.48
N MET A 148 -4.40 -2.41 -6.12
CA MET A 148 -4.79 -1.67 -7.30
C MET A 148 -4.10 -2.28 -8.52
N PRO A 149 -4.88 -2.70 -9.54
CA PRO A 149 -4.29 -3.25 -10.76
C PRO A 149 -3.45 -2.21 -11.49
N VAL A 150 -2.48 -2.70 -12.24
CA VAL A 150 -1.72 -1.90 -13.20
C VAL A 150 -2.68 -1.43 -14.30
N ASN A 151 -2.57 -0.18 -14.73
CA ASN A 151 -3.35 0.41 -15.83
C ASN A 151 -4.87 0.58 -15.59
N ALA A 152 -5.36 0.44 -14.36
CA ALA A 152 -6.74 0.82 -14.03
C ALA A 152 -6.78 2.27 -13.53
N SER A 153 -7.93 2.91 -13.70
CA SER A 153 -8.22 4.12 -12.93
C SER A 153 -8.18 3.75 -11.45
N ASN A 154 -7.20 4.26 -10.74
CA ASN A 154 -6.94 3.96 -9.34
C ASN A 154 -7.09 5.19 -8.46
N ILE A 155 -8.04 6.06 -8.85
CA ILE A 155 -8.33 7.28 -8.09
C ILE A 155 -9.00 6.87 -6.79
N HIS A 156 -8.41 7.24 -5.67
CA HIS A 156 -8.96 6.94 -4.37
C HIS A 156 -8.66 8.00 -3.30
N CYS A 157 -9.35 7.87 -2.18
CA CYS A 157 -9.09 8.58 -0.94
C CYS A 157 -9.09 7.56 0.20
N MET A 158 -8.11 7.65 1.07
CA MET A 158 -8.03 6.85 2.29
C MET A 158 -8.32 7.73 3.50
N HIS A 159 -9.11 7.21 4.43
CA HIS A 159 -9.57 7.91 5.62
C HIS A 159 -9.47 6.98 6.84
N ASN A 160 -8.97 7.50 7.95
CA ASN A 160 -9.10 6.81 9.24
C ASN A 160 -10.42 7.27 9.91
N PRO A 161 -11.50 6.47 9.87
CA PRO A 161 -12.78 6.83 10.49
C PRO A 161 -12.80 6.62 12.01
N GLY A 162 -11.77 5.97 12.55
CA GLY A 162 -11.65 5.62 13.97
C GLY A 162 -11.33 6.81 14.87
N THR A 163 -11.25 6.53 16.17
CA THR A 163 -10.93 7.52 17.21
C THR A 163 -9.49 7.43 17.70
N THR A 164 -8.72 6.49 17.17
CA THR A 164 -7.29 6.26 17.47
C THR A 164 -6.49 6.21 16.17
N PRO A 165 -5.17 6.40 16.20
CA PRO A 165 -4.34 6.24 15.01
C PRO A 165 -4.47 4.84 14.40
N SER A 166 -4.51 4.79 13.08
CA SER A 166 -4.45 3.57 12.28
C SER A 166 -3.11 3.47 11.56
N ILE A 167 -2.69 2.24 11.21
CA ILE A 167 -1.44 2.00 10.48
C ILE A 167 -1.72 1.06 9.32
N SER A 168 -1.27 1.45 8.14
CA SER A 168 -1.30 0.62 6.94
C SER A 168 0.09 0.43 6.36
N ILE A 169 0.34 -0.73 5.74
CA ILE A 169 1.55 -1.06 5.00
C ILE A 169 1.22 -0.96 3.52
N HIS A 170 1.99 -0.18 2.79
CA HIS A 170 1.82 0.05 1.35
C HIS A 170 3.04 -0.46 0.60
N ILE A 171 2.81 -1.20 -0.47
CA ILE A 171 3.83 -1.66 -1.41
C ILE A 171 3.53 -0.99 -2.74
N TYR A 172 4.46 -0.19 -3.23
CA TYR A 172 4.35 0.51 -4.50
C TYR A 172 5.38 -0.01 -5.49
N GLY A 173 5.01 -0.10 -6.77
CA GLY A 173 5.98 -0.25 -7.83
C GLY A 173 6.86 1.01 -7.93
N GLY A 174 8.18 0.81 -8.03
CA GLY A 174 9.14 1.89 -8.13
C GLY A 174 9.59 2.48 -6.80
N ASN A 175 10.46 3.47 -6.90
CA ASN A 175 11.08 4.15 -5.78
C ASN A 175 10.21 5.31 -5.31
N SER A 176 9.61 5.21 -4.12
CA SER A 176 8.71 6.22 -3.55
C SER A 176 9.36 7.59 -3.36
N THR A 177 10.67 7.66 -3.11
CA THR A 177 11.37 8.94 -2.95
C THR A 177 11.58 9.67 -4.29
N LYS A 178 11.71 8.92 -5.39
CA LYS A 178 11.85 9.46 -6.74
C LYS A 178 10.51 9.82 -7.37
N LEU A 179 9.45 9.09 -7.01
CA LEU A 179 8.12 9.22 -7.60
C LEU A 179 7.16 10.08 -6.73
N GLY A 180 7.68 10.96 -5.89
CA GLY A 180 6.86 11.87 -5.09
C GLY A 180 5.81 11.13 -4.24
N ALA A 181 6.22 10.06 -3.53
CA ALA A 181 5.34 9.15 -2.80
C ALA A 181 4.29 8.45 -3.68
N ASN A 182 4.59 8.29 -4.98
CA ASN A 182 3.80 7.60 -6.01
C ASN A 182 2.44 8.25 -6.36
N VAL A 183 2.15 9.45 -5.89
CA VAL A 183 0.97 10.23 -6.31
C VAL A 183 1.24 10.84 -7.68
N ASP A 184 0.33 10.66 -8.63
CA ASP A 184 0.39 11.30 -9.95
C ASP A 184 -0.47 12.57 -9.99
N LYS A 185 -1.75 12.44 -9.68
CA LYS A 185 -2.70 13.54 -9.75
C LYS A 185 -3.52 13.64 -8.48
N ILE A 186 -3.95 14.88 -8.17
CA ILE A 186 -4.92 15.17 -7.12
C ILE A 186 -6.22 15.62 -7.80
N TYR A 187 -7.33 15.13 -7.25
CA TYR A 187 -8.67 15.37 -7.76
C TYR A 187 -9.54 16.11 -6.75
N THR A 188 -10.61 16.73 -7.25
CA THR A 188 -11.66 17.37 -6.46
C THR A 188 -13.00 16.70 -6.72
N VAL A 189 -13.88 16.69 -5.71
CA VAL A 189 -15.27 16.25 -5.91
C VAL A 189 -16.05 17.37 -6.55
N ARG A 190 -16.69 17.08 -7.68
CA ARG A 190 -17.64 18.03 -8.26
C ARG A 190 -18.96 17.89 -7.51
N THR A 191 -19.34 18.95 -6.82
CA THR A 191 -20.66 19.11 -6.20
C THR A 191 -21.74 19.42 -7.24
#